data_ebf852cf98e785b06b52a0a0d68d25e7
#
_entry.id   ebf852cf98e785b06b52a0a0d68d25e7
#
_cell.length_a   1.000
_cell.length_b   1.000
_cell.length_c   1.000
_cell.angle_alpha   90.00
_cell.angle_beta   90.00
_cell.angle_gamma   90.00
#
_symmetry.space_group_name_H-M   'P 1'
#
loop_
_entity.id
_entity.type
_entity.pdbx_description
1 polymer ?
#
loop_
_entity_poly.entity_id
_entity_poly.type
_entity_poly.pdbx_seq_one_letter_code
_entity_poly.pdbx_strand_id
1 'polypeptide(L)'
;MKAKRIMPLLLSAIMTIGTATAVPFTASAVETNAPVVSAQSAKTSLATPKISKAESINGGVKISWGKVKGAVKYRVYYKGSKGWTRLADTTSTAYTDKAVSSGKNYTYTVRCISADAKRFTSGYNGKGKSIKYVAAPEISKLESVNGGVKISWNKSNGAEKYRIYYKGSKGWTRLADTTSTAYTDKAVSSGKNYTYTVRCISTDAKSFTSGYNGKGKSIKYVAAPKISKTEVTYNSVKISWGKVNGAEKYRVYVKNGKSWKKLADTTSTTFNDKNVSAKKTYTYTVRCINSSANKFTSGYDSKGVTVTVPVNPTQDIKIGDNYENRGVVTGIRYYKKHDEVTIHHYSEWVSTTREEPVFSSGYINVCNNCGQELADSHQLEEHMLWEVRENDGWGSYHAVEVTKQVGTKIVEGGHWTEEWEETISHAYYEKVSANDDWDLKQIDWKGKSMSGTSNIHR
;
A
#
# COMPACT_ATOMS: atom_id res chain seq x y z
N MET A 1 -16.14 0.95 -21.80
CA MET A 1 -15.84 0.40 -23.13
C MET A 1 -16.24 -1.07 -23.17
N LYS A 2 -17.18 -1.42 -24.02
CA LYS A 2 -17.67 -2.79 -24.20
C LYS A 2 -16.63 -3.57 -24.99
N ALA A 3 -16.01 -4.59 -24.40
CA ALA A 3 -15.17 -5.53 -25.13
C ALA A 3 -16.03 -6.37 -26.08
N LYS A 4 -15.94 -6.11 -27.37
CA LYS A 4 -16.54 -6.95 -28.42
C LYS A 4 -15.75 -8.25 -28.50
N ARG A 5 -16.44 -9.38 -28.37
CA ARG A 5 -15.89 -10.71 -28.70
C ARG A 5 -15.63 -10.75 -30.22
N ILE A 6 -14.37 -10.87 -30.59
CA ILE A 6 -13.97 -11.12 -31.97
C ILE A 6 -14.00 -12.65 -32.19
N MET A 7 -14.87 -13.11 -33.06
CA MET A 7 -14.91 -14.48 -33.58
C MET A 7 -13.78 -14.64 -34.60
N PRO A 8 -13.01 -15.72 -34.61
CA PRO A 8 -12.11 -16.00 -35.73
C PRO A 8 -12.91 -16.57 -36.91
N LEU A 9 -12.70 -15.98 -38.07
CA LEU A 9 -13.20 -16.47 -39.37
C LEU A 9 -12.56 -17.83 -39.68
N LEU A 10 -13.40 -18.80 -40.03
CA LEU A 10 -12.97 -20.05 -40.67
C LEU A 10 -12.64 -19.78 -42.14
N LEU A 11 -11.38 -20.02 -42.52
CA LEU A 11 -10.96 -20.10 -43.92
C LEU A 11 -11.31 -21.50 -44.45
N SER A 12 -12.28 -21.60 -45.36
CA SER A 12 -12.62 -22.84 -46.10
C SER A 12 -11.65 -23.03 -47.25
N ALA A 13 -10.86 -24.09 -47.20
CA ALA A 13 -10.09 -24.55 -48.36
C ALA A 13 -10.97 -25.49 -49.22
N ILE A 14 -11.16 -25.13 -50.45
CA ILE A 14 -11.83 -25.92 -51.51
C ILE A 14 -10.82 -26.93 -52.02
N MET A 15 -11.09 -28.24 -51.86
CA MET A 15 -10.37 -29.31 -52.56
C MET A 15 -11.21 -29.86 -53.70
N THR A 16 -10.65 -29.76 -54.90
CA THR A 16 -11.15 -30.26 -56.16
C THR A 16 -11.22 -31.79 -56.20
N ILE A 17 -12.31 -32.29 -56.73
CA ILE A 17 -12.61 -33.71 -56.92
C ILE A 17 -11.89 -34.19 -58.19
N GLY A 18 -10.99 -35.18 -58.04
CA GLY A 18 -10.48 -35.97 -59.17
C GLY A 18 -11.33 -37.21 -59.38
N THR A 19 -11.90 -37.36 -60.55
CA THR A 19 -12.64 -38.55 -60.96
C THR A 19 -11.68 -39.67 -61.35
N ALA A 20 -11.78 -40.82 -60.70
CA ALA A 20 -11.15 -42.07 -61.14
C ALA A 20 -12.19 -43.08 -61.51
N THR A 21 -12.11 -43.56 -62.73
CA THR A 21 -12.98 -44.53 -63.40
C THR A 21 -12.86 -45.91 -62.76
N ALA A 22 -13.99 -46.54 -62.51
CA ALA A 22 -14.13 -47.91 -62.03
C ALA A 22 -13.95 -48.93 -63.16
N VAL A 23 -13.20 -49.99 -62.90
CA VAL A 23 -13.19 -51.23 -63.72
C VAL A 23 -13.86 -52.36 -62.92
N PRO A 24 -14.75 -53.11 -63.43
CA PRO A 24 -15.45 -54.17 -62.71
C PRO A 24 -14.58 -55.43 -62.66
N PHE A 25 -14.33 -55.97 -61.48
CA PHE A 25 -13.81 -57.35 -61.33
C PHE A 25 -14.90 -58.24 -60.75
N THR A 26 -15.33 -59.22 -61.51
CA THR A 26 -16.20 -60.27 -61.07
C THR A 26 -15.37 -61.35 -60.35
N ALA A 27 -15.68 -61.61 -59.11
CA ALA A 27 -15.18 -62.80 -58.39
C ALA A 27 -16.35 -63.50 -57.71
N SER A 28 -16.46 -64.79 -58.05
CA SER A 28 -17.48 -65.77 -57.60
C SER A 28 -17.47 -65.91 -56.07
N ALA A 29 -18.68 -66.03 -55.54
CA ALA A 29 -18.94 -66.33 -54.15
C ALA A 29 -18.59 -67.79 -53.83
N VAL A 30 -17.82 -67.94 -52.73
CA VAL A 30 -17.85 -69.21 -51.96
C VAL A 30 -18.43 -68.84 -50.59
N GLU A 31 -19.65 -69.32 -50.36
CA GLU A 31 -20.29 -69.20 -49.04
C GLU A 31 -19.58 -70.14 -48.06
N THR A 32 -18.93 -69.59 -47.06
CA THR A 32 -18.63 -70.30 -45.83
C THR A 32 -19.41 -69.63 -44.69
N ASN A 33 -20.46 -70.35 -44.27
CA ASN A 33 -21.22 -69.98 -43.05
C ASN A 33 -20.32 -70.11 -41.83
N ALA A 34 -19.74 -68.98 -41.37
CA ALA A 34 -19.26 -68.78 -40.00
C ALA A 34 -20.18 -67.80 -39.31
N PRO A 35 -20.56 -68.06 -38.06
CA PRO A 35 -21.42 -67.09 -37.33
C PRO A 35 -20.65 -65.81 -37.10
N VAL A 36 -21.08 -64.73 -37.75
CA VAL A 36 -20.60 -63.40 -37.46
C VAL A 36 -21.11 -63.04 -36.06
N VAL A 37 -20.32 -63.37 -35.06
CA VAL A 37 -20.47 -62.75 -33.73
C VAL A 37 -20.12 -61.28 -33.92
N SER A 38 -21.12 -60.46 -34.19
CA SER A 38 -20.99 -59.03 -34.08
C SER A 38 -20.71 -58.72 -32.62
N ALA A 39 -19.44 -58.64 -32.27
CA ALA A 39 -19.03 -58.03 -31.02
C ALA A 39 -19.45 -56.54 -31.04
N GLN A 40 -20.70 -56.33 -30.70
CA GLN A 40 -21.19 -55.03 -30.37
C GLN A 40 -20.50 -54.64 -29.08
N SER A 41 -19.30 -54.07 -29.23
CA SER A 41 -18.54 -53.48 -28.12
C SER A 41 -19.51 -52.56 -27.41
N ALA A 42 -19.98 -53.00 -26.26
CA ALA A 42 -20.76 -52.19 -25.34
C ALA A 42 -19.94 -50.92 -25.07
N LYS A 43 -20.41 -49.83 -25.64
CA LYS A 43 -19.76 -48.52 -25.57
C LYS A 43 -19.81 -48.07 -24.11
N THR A 44 -18.84 -48.55 -23.31
CA THR A 44 -18.75 -48.18 -21.91
C THR A 44 -18.57 -46.65 -21.83
N SER A 45 -19.65 -45.97 -21.42
CA SER A 45 -19.59 -44.54 -21.15
C SER A 45 -18.63 -44.30 -19.97
N LEU A 46 -17.64 -43.45 -20.17
CA LEU A 46 -16.73 -43.05 -19.11
C LEU A 46 -17.47 -42.33 -17.98
N ALA A 47 -16.90 -42.36 -16.79
CA ALA A 47 -17.44 -41.59 -15.67
C ALA A 47 -17.54 -40.10 -16.03
N THR A 48 -18.59 -39.47 -15.54
CA THR A 48 -18.80 -38.02 -15.74
C THR A 48 -17.77 -37.23 -14.93
N PRO A 49 -16.97 -36.35 -15.57
CA PRO A 49 -16.03 -35.51 -14.84
C PRO A 49 -16.77 -34.61 -13.84
N LYS A 50 -16.29 -34.55 -12.60
CA LYS A 50 -16.80 -33.63 -11.57
C LYS A 50 -15.79 -32.51 -11.38
N ILE A 51 -16.21 -31.24 -11.53
CA ILE A 51 -15.39 -30.10 -11.16
C ILE A 51 -15.27 -30.07 -9.65
N SER A 52 -14.09 -30.39 -9.14
CA SER A 52 -13.77 -30.36 -7.70
C SER A 52 -13.60 -28.93 -7.21
N LYS A 53 -12.87 -28.09 -7.95
CA LYS A 53 -12.55 -26.72 -7.56
C LYS A 53 -12.90 -25.72 -8.66
N ALA A 54 -13.45 -24.59 -8.25
CA ALA A 54 -13.57 -23.38 -9.05
C ALA A 54 -13.09 -22.19 -8.21
N GLU A 55 -12.11 -21.46 -8.71
CA GLU A 55 -11.47 -20.38 -7.95
C GLU A 55 -11.24 -19.14 -8.82
N SER A 56 -11.39 -17.96 -8.21
CA SER A 56 -10.99 -16.71 -8.82
C SER A 56 -9.47 -16.57 -8.69
N ILE A 57 -8.77 -16.60 -9.80
CA ILE A 57 -7.33 -16.35 -9.86
C ILE A 57 -7.06 -14.97 -10.46
N ASN A 58 -5.80 -14.56 -10.46
CA ASN A 58 -5.43 -13.32 -11.17
C ASN A 58 -5.65 -13.50 -12.68
N GLY A 59 -6.59 -12.71 -13.22
CA GLY A 59 -6.94 -12.71 -14.65
C GLY A 59 -7.95 -13.77 -15.10
N GLY A 60 -8.68 -14.44 -14.19
CA GLY A 60 -9.70 -15.38 -14.62
C GLY A 60 -10.31 -16.28 -13.56
N VAL A 61 -11.10 -17.22 -14.01
CA VAL A 61 -11.63 -18.33 -13.19
C VAL A 61 -10.90 -19.61 -13.60
N LYS A 62 -10.20 -20.23 -12.65
CA LYS A 62 -9.62 -21.56 -12.81
C LYS A 62 -10.60 -22.59 -12.30
N ILE A 63 -10.92 -23.58 -13.14
CA ILE A 63 -11.64 -24.79 -12.75
C ILE A 63 -10.73 -25.98 -12.84
N SER A 64 -10.91 -26.93 -11.93
CA SER A 64 -10.13 -28.18 -11.89
C SER A 64 -11.05 -29.35 -11.61
N TRP A 65 -10.71 -30.52 -12.15
CA TRP A 65 -11.45 -31.76 -11.97
C TRP A 65 -10.52 -32.96 -11.88
N GLY A 66 -11.00 -34.05 -11.32
CA GLY A 66 -10.26 -35.30 -11.23
C GLY A 66 -10.06 -35.93 -12.60
N LYS A 67 -8.93 -36.64 -12.79
CA LYS A 67 -8.67 -37.43 -14.00
C LYS A 67 -9.68 -38.58 -14.09
N VAL A 68 -10.39 -38.68 -15.19
CA VAL A 68 -11.32 -39.80 -15.46
C VAL A 68 -10.52 -40.92 -16.14
N LYS A 69 -10.59 -42.13 -15.56
CA LYS A 69 -9.94 -43.32 -16.14
C LYS A 69 -10.43 -43.59 -17.55
N GLY A 70 -9.51 -43.74 -18.49
CA GLY A 70 -9.82 -43.93 -19.92
C GLY A 70 -10.15 -42.64 -20.69
N ALA A 71 -10.21 -41.49 -20.02
CA ALA A 71 -10.40 -40.21 -20.72
C ALA A 71 -9.10 -39.77 -21.40
N VAL A 72 -9.21 -39.42 -22.68
CA VAL A 72 -8.08 -38.92 -23.49
C VAL A 72 -8.14 -37.41 -23.67
N LYS A 73 -9.35 -36.79 -23.61
CA LYS A 73 -9.57 -35.39 -23.79
C LYS A 73 -10.86 -34.94 -23.11
N TYR A 74 -10.92 -33.69 -22.71
CA TYR A 74 -12.05 -33.07 -22.05
C TYR A 74 -12.54 -31.86 -22.85
N ARG A 75 -13.85 -31.61 -22.82
CA ARG A 75 -14.47 -30.41 -23.34
C ARG A 75 -15.11 -29.63 -22.20
N VAL A 76 -14.71 -28.37 -22.09
CA VAL A 76 -15.16 -27.43 -21.05
C VAL A 76 -16.28 -26.56 -21.60
N TYR A 77 -17.27 -26.32 -20.77
CA TYR A 77 -18.40 -25.45 -21.06
C TYR A 77 -18.66 -24.44 -19.96
N TYR A 78 -19.22 -23.30 -20.33
CA TYR A 78 -19.85 -22.40 -19.38
C TYR A 78 -21.35 -22.30 -19.67
N LYS A 79 -22.16 -21.97 -18.64
CA LYS A 79 -23.61 -21.77 -18.78
C LYS A 79 -23.89 -20.32 -19.16
N GLY A 80 -24.24 -20.08 -20.41
CA GLY A 80 -24.72 -18.79 -20.92
C GLY A 80 -26.23 -18.68 -20.84
N SER A 81 -26.81 -17.56 -21.33
CA SER A 81 -28.25 -17.34 -21.38
C SER A 81 -28.99 -18.36 -22.29
N LYS A 82 -28.32 -18.81 -23.33
CA LYS A 82 -28.85 -19.79 -24.31
C LYS A 82 -28.45 -21.25 -23.97
N GLY A 83 -27.96 -21.53 -22.77
CA GLY A 83 -27.53 -22.86 -22.37
C GLY A 83 -26.00 -23.01 -22.28
N TRP A 84 -25.52 -24.24 -22.46
CA TRP A 84 -24.10 -24.57 -22.33
C TRP A 84 -23.32 -24.19 -23.61
N THR A 85 -22.38 -23.28 -23.45
CA THR A 85 -21.48 -22.82 -24.52
C THR A 85 -20.10 -23.44 -24.35
N ARG A 86 -19.54 -24.03 -25.40
CA ARG A 86 -18.18 -24.58 -25.42
C ARG A 86 -17.15 -23.45 -25.22
N LEU A 87 -16.19 -23.71 -24.35
CA LEU A 87 -15.03 -22.86 -24.13
C LEU A 87 -13.77 -23.42 -24.79
N ALA A 88 -13.45 -24.67 -24.49
CA ALA A 88 -12.21 -25.30 -24.97
C ALA A 88 -12.29 -26.81 -24.95
N ASP A 89 -11.39 -27.43 -25.69
CA ASP A 89 -10.99 -28.83 -25.57
C ASP A 89 -9.57 -28.90 -25.02
N THR A 90 -9.33 -29.79 -24.06
CA THR A 90 -8.03 -29.91 -23.36
C THR A 90 -7.74 -31.35 -22.96
N THR A 91 -6.48 -31.70 -22.86
CA THR A 91 -5.99 -32.95 -22.23
C THR A 91 -5.70 -32.76 -20.75
N SER A 92 -5.64 -31.49 -20.29
CA SER A 92 -5.43 -31.14 -18.87
C SER A 92 -6.71 -31.41 -18.06
N THR A 93 -6.54 -31.61 -16.76
CA THR A 93 -7.62 -31.68 -15.78
C THR A 93 -7.95 -30.32 -15.16
N ALA A 94 -7.46 -29.22 -15.74
CA ALA A 94 -7.77 -27.86 -15.36
C ALA A 94 -7.91 -26.95 -16.57
N TYR A 95 -8.71 -25.89 -16.43
CA TYR A 95 -8.91 -24.86 -17.46
C TYR A 95 -9.07 -23.48 -16.79
N THR A 96 -8.57 -22.46 -17.44
CA THR A 96 -8.74 -21.08 -16.98
C THR A 96 -9.56 -20.28 -17.98
N ASP A 97 -10.75 -19.86 -17.56
CA ASP A 97 -11.57 -18.92 -18.32
C ASP A 97 -11.10 -17.48 -18.02
N LYS A 98 -10.50 -16.86 -19.04
CA LYS A 98 -10.02 -15.47 -18.98
C LYS A 98 -11.10 -14.47 -19.47
N ALA A 99 -12.19 -14.93 -20.07
CA ALA A 99 -13.27 -14.10 -20.63
C ALA A 99 -14.36 -13.80 -19.60
N VAL A 100 -13.96 -13.53 -18.35
CA VAL A 100 -14.86 -13.28 -17.23
C VAL A 100 -14.79 -11.83 -16.76
N SER A 101 -15.91 -11.32 -16.23
CA SER A 101 -16.04 -9.97 -15.68
C SER A 101 -16.28 -10.02 -14.18
N SER A 102 -15.57 -9.19 -13.43
CA SER A 102 -15.66 -9.14 -11.97
C SER A 102 -17.07 -8.83 -11.48
N GLY A 103 -17.48 -9.50 -10.40
CA GLY A 103 -18.79 -9.37 -9.78
C GLY A 103 -19.88 -10.25 -10.40
N LYS A 104 -19.58 -10.99 -11.48
CA LYS A 104 -20.56 -11.86 -12.15
C LYS A 104 -20.41 -13.32 -11.73
N ASN A 105 -21.54 -14.05 -11.77
CA ASN A 105 -21.58 -15.48 -11.51
C ASN A 105 -21.35 -16.25 -12.81
N TYR A 106 -20.56 -17.32 -12.72
CA TYR A 106 -20.26 -18.24 -13.80
C TYR A 106 -20.49 -19.67 -13.34
N THR A 107 -21.05 -20.50 -14.22
CA THR A 107 -21.29 -21.92 -13.96
C THR A 107 -20.62 -22.74 -15.05
N TYR A 108 -19.82 -23.71 -14.65
CA TYR A 108 -19.03 -24.54 -15.57
C TYR A 108 -19.41 -26.01 -15.47
N THR A 109 -19.24 -26.73 -16.58
CA THR A 109 -19.28 -28.18 -16.62
C THR A 109 -18.21 -28.73 -17.57
N VAL A 110 -17.89 -29.99 -17.41
CA VAL A 110 -16.88 -30.68 -18.20
C VAL A 110 -17.43 -32.02 -18.68
N ARG A 111 -16.99 -32.45 -19.86
CA ARG A 111 -17.35 -33.73 -20.45
C ARG A 111 -16.13 -34.38 -21.10
N CYS A 112 -16.02 -35.71 -21.02
CA CYS A 112 -15.02 -36.44 -21.79
C CYS A 112 -15.42 -36.50 -23.28
N ILE A 113 -14.41 -36.38 -24.15
CA ILE A 113 -14.55 -36.48 -25.59
C ILE A 113 -13.50 -37.40 -26.17
N SER A 114 -13.75 -37.91 -27.39
CA SER A 114 -12.79 -38.70 -28.17
C SER A 114 -11.54 -37.87 -28.54
N ALA A 115 -10.46 -38.52 -28.93
CA ALA A 115 -9.21 -37.88 -29.32
C ALA A 115 -9.38 -36.88 -30.48
N ASP A 116 -10.21 -37.27 -31.48
CA ASP A 116 -10.60 -36.43 -32.61
C ASP A 116 -11.62 -35.32 -32.27
N ALA A 117 -12.08 -35.27 -31.02
CA ALA A 117 -13.06 -34.35 -30.49
C ALA A 117 -14.44 -34.39 -31.17
N LYS A 118 -14.73 -35.46 -31.94
CA LYS A 118 -16.01 -35.60 -32.69
C LYS A 118 -17.12 -36.24 -31.86
N ARG A 119 -16.76 -37.04 -30.84
CA ARG A 119 -17.76 -37.79 -30.04
C ARG A 119 -17.60 -37.50 -28.54
N PHE A 120 -18.72 -37.57 -27.84
CA PHE A 120 -18.74 -37.56 -26.39
C PHE A 120 -18.55 -38.98 -25.87
N THR A 121 -17.65 -39.12 -24.91
CA THR A 121 -17.34 -40.42 -24.29
C THR A 121 -17.85 -40.49 -22.85
N SER A 122 -18.38 -39.42 -22.28
CA SER A 122 -19.06 -39.39 -20.97
C SER A 122 -20.32 -38.54 -20.97
N GLY A 123 -21.12 -38.63 -19.90
CA GLY A 123 -22.12 -37.63 -19.53
C GLY A 123 -21.47 -36.31 -19.08
N TYR A 124 -22.29 -35.41 -18.55
CA TYR A 124 -21.81 -34.16 -17.89
C TYR A 124 -22.74 -33.82 -16.73
N ASN A 125 -22.21 -33.02 -15.77
CA ASN A 125 -23.01 -32.52 -14.65
C ASN A 125 -23.88 -31.34 -15.15
N GLY A 126 -25.20 -31.57 -15.26
CA GLY A 126 -26.15 -30.55 -15.73
C GLY A 126 -26.37 -29.39 -14.78
N LYS A 127 -26.08 -29.55 -13.45
CA LYS A 127 -26.08 -28.45 -12.48
C LYS A 127 -24.84 -27.58 -12.64
N GLY A 128 -23.71 -28.20 -12.97
CA GLY A 128 -22.40 -27.52 -13.06
C GLY A 128 -21.83 -27.11 -11.71
N LYS A 129 -20.71 -26.43 -11.75
CA LYS A 129 -20.06 -25.78 -10.58
C LYS A 129 -20.09 -24.28 -10.77
N SER A 130 -20.73 -23.58 -9.85
CA SER A 130 -20.87 -22.13 -9.91
C SER A 130 -19.83 -21.43 -9.07
N ILE A 131 -19.42 -20.24 -9.53
CA ILE A 131 -18.53 -19.33 -8.80
C ILE A 131 -18.89 -17.88 -9.15
N LYS A 132 -18.86 -16.98 -8.16
CA LYS A 132 -18.82 -15.54 -8.39
C LYS A 132 -17.38 -15.13 -8.65
N TYR A 133 -17.09 -14.67 -9.86
CA TYR A 133 -15.74 -14.16 -10.16
C TYR A 133 -15.52 -12.80 -9.55
N VAL A 134 -14.44 -12.66 -8.80
CA VAL A 134 -13.95 -11.37 -8.28
C VAL A 134 -12.52 -11.18 -8.76
N ALA A 135 -12.29 -10.12 -9.52
CA ALA A 135 -10.95 -9.80 -10.02
C ALA A 135 -10.00 -9.45 -8.87
N ALA A 136 -8.75 -9.82 -9.00
CA ALA A 136 -7.71 -9.40 -8.08
C ALA A 136 -7.63 -7.87 -8.04
N PRO A 137 -7.58 -7.24 -6.84
CA PRO A 137 -7.40 -5.80 -6.74
C PRO A 137 -6.08 -5.37 -7.36
N GLU A 138 -6.10 -4.27 -8.10
CA GLU A 138 -4.89 -3.66 -8.64
C GLU A 138 -4.49 -2.45 -7.81
N ILE A 139 -3.27 -2.46 -7.26
CA ILE A 139 -2.71 -1.30 -6.57
C ILE A 139 -2.49 -0.20 -7.60
N SER A 140 -3.31 0.83 -7.54
CA SER A 140 -3.22 2.01 -8.41
C SER A 140 -2.06 2.91 -7.99
N LYS A 141 -1.89 3.15 -6.69
CA LYS A 141 -0.90 4.09 -6.17
C LYS A 141 -0.22 3.60 -4.90
N LEU A 142 1.09 3.86 -4.79
CA LEU A 142 1.87 3.81 -3.56
C LEU A 142 2.48 5.17 -3.31
N GLU A 143 2.37 5.69 -2.10
CA GLU A 143 2.88 7.00 -1.71
C GLU A 143 3.55 6.94 -0.34
N SER A 144 4.74 7.54 -0.22
CA SER A 144 5.28 7.89 1.09
C SER A 144 4.48 9.08 1.64
N VAL A 145 3.75 8.85 2.71
CA VAL A 145 3.01 9.89 3.44
C VAL A 145 3.70 10.18 4.78
N ASN A 146 3.24 11.21 5.49
CA ASN A 146 3.73 11.44 6.85
C ASN A 146 3.30 10.25 7.73
N GLY A 147 4.31 9.56 8.29
CA GLY A 147 4.12 8.40 9.16
C GLY A 147 3.83 7.07 8.47
N GLY A 148 4.10 6.91 7.14
CA GLY A 148 3.92 5.59 6.53
C GLY A 148 3.90 5.53 5.01
N VAL A 149 3.54 4.35 4.50
CA VAL A 149 3.24 4.12 3.08
C VAL A 149 1.74 3.99 2.90
N LYS A 150 1.15 4.90 2.16
CA LYS A 150 -0.25 4.80 1.73
C LYS A 150 -0.34 3.94 0.48
N ILE A 151 -1.12 2.88 0.58
CA ILE A 151 -1.43 1.92 -0.46
C ILE A 151 -2.86 2.20 -0.92
N SER A 152 -3.08 2.46 -2.21
CA SER A 152 -4.41 2.66 -2.78
C SER A 152 -4.62 1.70 -3.94
N TRP A 153 -5.83 1.16 -4.07
CA TRP A 153 -6.19 0.22 -5.13
C TRP A 153 -7.57 0.51 -5.69
N ASN A 154 -7.81 -0.02 -6.88
CA ASN A 154 -9.12 0.11 -7.53
C ASN A 154 -10.12 -0.86 -6.90
N LYS A 155 -11.36 -0.40 -6.74
CA LYS A 155 -12.46 -1.25 -6.27
C LYS A 155 -12.67 -2.42 -7.22
N SER A 156 -12.64 -3.65 -6.71
CA SER A 156 -13.02 -4.84 -7.48
C SER A 156 -14.53 -5.07 -7.37
N ASN A 157 -15.21 -5.16 -8.50
CA ASN A 157 -16.65 -5.43 -8.50
C ASN A 157 -16.91 -6.79 -7.86
N GLY A 158 -17.87 -6.82 -6.93
CA GLY A 158 -18.22 -8.01 -6.17
C GLY A 158 -17.35 -8.28 -4.96
N ALA A 159 -16.32 -7.45 -4.71
CA ALA A 159 -15.52 -7.52 -3.49
C ALA A 159 -16.31 -6.99 -2.28
N GLU A 160 -16.21 -7.70 -1.19
CA GLU A 160 -16.83 -7.36 0.11
C GLU A 160 -15.82 -6.72 1.05
N LYS A 161 -14.61 -7.29 1.10
CA LYS A 161 -13.53 -6.90 1.98
C LYS A 161 -12.18 -7.17 1.30
N TYR A 162 -11.15 -6.50 1.75
CA TYR A 162 -9.79 -6.61 1.22
C TYR A 162 -8.82 -7.00 2.33
N ARG A 163 -7.83 -7.82 1.97
CA ARG A 163 -6.68 -8.14 2.81
C ARG A 163 -5.42 -7.64 2.15
N ILE A 164 -4.63 -6.91 2.90
CA ILE A 164 -3.39 -6.28 2.46
C ILE A 164 -2.22 -7.11 2.97
N TYR A 165 -1.23 -7.29 2.11
CA TYR A 165 0.00 -7.99 2.41
C TYR A 165 1.22 -7.15 2.06
N TYR A 166 2.29 -7.31 2.80
CA TYR A 166 3.63 -6.90 2.39
C TYR A 166 4.52 -8.12 2.13
N LYS A 167 5.52 -7.97 1.28
CA LYS A 167 6.47 -9.03 0.97
C LYS A 167 7.66 -8.95 1.92
N GLY A 168 7.71 -9.85 2.89
CA GLY A 168 8.84 -10.05 3.79
C GLY A 168 9.85 -11.05 3.22
N SER A 169 10.87 -11.39 4.02
CA SER A 169 11.89 -12.38 3.66
C SER A 169 11.34 -13.79 3.50
N LYS A 170 10.34 -14.13 4.30
CA LYS A 170 9.66 -15.45 4.28
C LYS A 170 8.41 -15.47 3.36
N GLY A 171 8.18 -14.45 2.55
CA GLY A 171 7.02 -14.39 1.64
C GLY A 171 6.03 -13.26 1.98
N TRP A 172 4.74 -13.48 1.68
CA TRP A 172 3.68 -12.50 1.89
C TRP A 172 3.15 -12.56 3.32
N THR A 173 3.30 -11.47 4.06
CA THR A 173 2.80 -11.30 5.44
C THR A 173 1.57 -10.41 5.42
N ARG A 174 0.50 -10.84 6.10
CA ARG A 174 -0.73 -10.06 6.28
C ARG A 174 -0.43 -8.80 7.10
N LEU A 175 -0.97 -7.67 6.65
CA LEU A 175 -0.96 -6.41 7.39
C LEU A 175 -2.32 -6.12 8.02
N ALA A 176 -3.37 -6.12 7.22
CA ALA A 176 -4.70 -5.73 7.68
C ALA A 176 -5.81 -6.23 6.77
N ASP A 177 -7.03 -6.23 7.30
CA ASP A 177 -8.28 -6.40 6.57
C ASP A 177 -9.08 -5.11 6.63
N THR A 178 -9.69 -4.69 5.50
CA THR A 178 -10.46 -3.45 5.41
C THR A 178 -11.54 -3.52 4.34
N THR A 179 -12.59 -2.73 4.50
CA THR A 179 -13.59 -2.47 3.45
C THR A 179 -13.22 -1.26 2.57
N SER A 180 -12.26 -0.45 3.03
CA SER A 180 -11.72 0.69 2.27
C SER A 180 -10.89 0.21 1.07
N THR A 181 -10.70 1.08 0.08
CA THR A 181 -9.79 0.90 -1.05
C THR A 181 -8.41 1.55 -0.82
N ALA A 182 -8.10 1.88 0.43
CA ALA A 182 -6.79 2.39 0.83
C ALA A 182 -6.43 1.90 2.24
N TYR A 183 -5.13 1.78 2.47
CA TYR A 183 -4.52 1.44 3.76
C TYR A 183 -3.19 2.16 3.91
N THR A 184 -2.83 2.53 5.13
CA THR A 184 -1.51 3.12 5.42
C THR A 184 -0.74 2.18 6.33
N ASP A 185 0.36 1.65 5.79
CA ASP A 185 1.33 0.88 6.56
C ASP A 185 2.22 1.85 7.34
N LYS A 186 2.11 1.84 8.67
CA LYS A 186 2.89 2.68 9.58
C LYS A 186 4.16 1.98 10.08
N ALA A 187 4.27 0.65 9.91
CA ALA A 187 5.41 -0.14 10.36
C ALA A 187 6.55 -0.17 9.34
N VAL A 188 6.90 0.99 8.80
CA VAL A 188 7.91 1.15 7.76
C VAL A 188 9.07 2.04 8.22
N SER A 189 10.29 1.72 7.79
CA SER A 189 11.51 2.46 8.09
C SER A 189 12.01 3.20 6.85
N SER A 190 12.42 4.46 7.03
CA SER A 190 12.91 5.30 5.93
C SER A 190 14.12 4.70 5.22
N GLY A 191 14.16 4.84 3.91
CA GLY A 191 15.23 4.34 3.04
C GLY A 191 15.05 2.89 2.59
N LYS A 192 14.10 2.13 3.15
CA LYS A 192 13.85 0.73 2.79
C LYS A 192 12.82 0.59 1.67
N ASN A 193 12.93 -0.51 0.91
CA ASN A 193 11.97 -0.88 -0.12
C ASN A 193 10.89 -1.79 0.47
N TYR A 194 9.65 -1.55 0.07
CA TYR A 194 8.47 -2.32 0.47
C TYR A 194 7.68 -2.73 -0.77
N THR A 195 7.20 -3.96 -0.79
CA THR A 195 6.37 -4.49 -1.89
C THR A 195 5.06 -4.97 -1.30
N TYR A 196 3.95 -4.54 -1.89
CA TYR A 196 2.61 -4.81 -1.41
C TYR A 196 1.76 -5.53 -2.45
N THR A 197 0.80 -6.31 -1.97
CA THR A 197 -0.29 -6.86 -2.77
C THR A 197 -1.59 -6.81 -1.97
N VAL A 198 -2.70 -6.90 -2.68
CA VAL A 198 -4.04 -6.88 -2.07
C VAL A 198 -4.85 -8.03 -2.64
N ARG A 199 -5.68 -8.65 -1.82
CA ARG A 199 -6.59 -9.74 -2.20
C ARG A 199 -7.98 -9.48 -1.65
N CYS A 200 -9.02 -9.87 -2.38
CA CYS A 200 -10.38 -9.85 -1.85
C CYS A 200 -10.63 -11.05 -0.97
N ILE A 201 -11.36 -10.83 0.11
CA ILE A 201 -11.76 -11.86 1.07
C ILE A 201 -13.27 -11.77 1.32
N SER A 202 -13.84 -12.84 1.88
CA SER A 202 -15.23 -12.87 2.35
C SER A 202 -15.45 -11.88 3.51
N THR A 203 -16.70 -11.55 3.79
CA THR A 203 -17.08 -10.62 4.88
C THR A 203 -16.58 -11.09 6.23
N ASP A 204 -16.63 -12.40 6.50
CA ASP A 204 -16.13 -13.06 7.72
C ASP A 204 -14.60 -13.20 7.74
N ALA A 205 -13.93 -12.82 6.65
CA ALA A 205 -12.49 -12.92 6.47
C ALA A 205 -11.89 -14.35 6.49
N LYS A 206 -12.73 -15.38 6.42
CA LYS A 206 -12.29 -16.79 6.46
C LYS A 206 -11.85 -17.33 5.11
N SER A 207 -12.33 -16.76 3.99
CA SER A 207 -12.02 -17.26 2.67
C SER A 207 -11.56 -16.17 1.71
N PHE A 208 -10.75 -16.56 0.72
CA PHE A 208 -10.36 -15.71 -0.38
C PHE A 208 -11.40 -15.75 -1.49
N THR A 209 -11.85 -14.59 -1.93
CA THR A 209 -12.83 -14.44 -3.02
C THR A 209 -12.18 -14.04 -4.34
N SER A 210 -10.91 -13.62 -4.33
CA SER A 210 -10.15 -13.31 -5.54
C SER A 210 -8.75 -13.93 -5.54
N GLY A 211 -8.10 -13.95 -6.70
CA GLY A 211 -6.65 -14.07 -6.80
C GLY A 211 -5.94 -12.81 -6.28
N TYR A 212 -4.64 -12.73 -6.49
CA TYR A 212 -3.81 -11.56 -6.17
C TYR A 212 -2.68 -11.40 -7.19
N ASN A 213 -2.10 -10.22 -7.26
CA ASN A 213 -0.90 -9.98 -8.05
C ASN A 213 0.33 -10.48 -7.29
N GLY A 214 0.87 -11.64 -7.68
CA GLY A 214 2.03 -12.27 -7.02
C GLY A 214 3.35 -11.50 -7.19
N LYS A 215 3.46 -10.59 -8.16
CA LYS A 215 4.61 -9.67 -8.27
C LYS A 215 4.53 -8.53 -7.27
N GLY A 216 3.31 -8.08 -6.96
CA GLY A 216 3.06 -6.92 -6.13
C GLY A 216 3.45 -5.60 -6.80
N LYS A 217 3.42 -4.52 -6.02
CA LYS A 217 3.89 -3.18 -6.40
C LYS A 217 4.84 -2.66 -5.34
N SER A 218 5.96 -2.07 -5.74
CA SER A 218 7.04 -1.69 -4.83
C SER A 218 7.20 -0.18 -4.72
N ILE A 219 7.65 0.27 -3.55
CA ILE A 219 8.02 1.64 -3.26
C ILE A 219 9.22 1.66 -2.31
N LYS A 220 10.14 2.61 -2.51
CA LYS A 220 11.10 2.99 -1.49
C LYS A 220 10.43 4.00 -0.57
N TYR A 221 10.27 3.64 0.71
CA TYR A 221 9.72 4.58 1.68
C TYR A 221 10.76 5.61 2.08
N VAL A 222 10.38 6.87 2.06
CA VAL A 222 11.17 7.99 2.57
C VAL A 222 10.28 8.76 3.55
N ALA A 223 10.72 8.86 4.79
CA ALA A 223 9.97 9.55 5.83
C ALA A 223 9.86 11.05 5.54
N ALA A 224 8.82 11.68 6.04
CA ALA A 224 8.71 13.13 6.00
C ALA A 224 9.80 13.75 6.88
N PRO A 225 10.54 14.75 6.40
CA PRO A 225 11.46 15.51 7.25
C PRO A 225 10.68 16.19 8.39
N LYS A 226 11.24 16.16 9.59
CA LYS A 226 10.69 16.88 10.75
C LYS A 226 11.66 18.04 11.08
N ILE A 227 11.15 19.27 11.04
CA ILE A 227 11.92 20.42 11.54
C ILE A 227 12.09 20.22 13.03
N SER A 228 13.33 20.14 13.49
CA SER A 228 13.72 19.87 14.88
C SER A 228 14.21 21.12 15.61
N LYS A 229 14.71 22.11 14.86
CA LYS A 229 15.23 23.36 15.43
C LYS A 229 14.84 24.55 14.57
N THR A 230 14.54 25.68 15.21
CA THR A 230 14.36 26.98 14.59
C THR A 230 15.22 28.01 15.33
N GLU A 231 15.96 28.83 14.58
CA GLU A 231 16.68 29.98 15.08
C GLU A 231 16.09 31.21 14.42
N VAL A 232 15.60 32.15 15.23
CA VAL A 232 14.85 33.29 14.72
C VAL A 232 15.56 34.60 15.12
N THR A 233 15.84 35.43 14.14
CA THR A 233 16.35 36.78 14.34
C THR A 233 15.36 37.77 13.74
N TYR A 234 15.54 39.05 13.99
CA TYR A 234 14.65 40.10 13.46
C TYR A 234 14.58 40.16 11.92
N ASN A 235 15.53 39.53 11.21
CA ASN A 235 15.64 39.57 9.75
C ASN A 235 15.84 38.20 9.12
N SER A 236 15.78 37.12 9.89
CA SER A 236 15.93 35.79 9.35
C SER A 236 15.28 34.72 10.22
N VAL A 237 14.91 33.61 9.57
CA VAL A 237 14.45 32.38 10.21
C VAL A 237 15.28 31.23 9.66
N LYS A 238 16.12 30.63 10.50
CA LYS A 238 16.84 29.42 10.15
C LYS A 238 16.09 28.23 10.71
N ILE A 239 15.77 27.29 9.85
CA ILE A 239 15.16 26.01 10.20
C ILE A 239 16.16 24.90 9.97
N SER A 240 16.12 23.88 10.83
CA SER A 240 16.99 22.70 10.76
C SER A 240 16.16 21.43 10.93
N TRP A 241 16.58 20.35 10.28
CA TRP A 241 15.94 19.04 10.36
C TRP A 241 16.97 17.92 10.31
N GLY A 242 16.63 16.76 10.80
CA GLY A 242 17.49 15.59 10.74
C GLY A 242 17.63 15.04 9.32
N LYS A 243 18.78 14.44 9.00
CA LYS A 243 18.99 13.73 7.74
C LYS A 243 17.99 12.58 7.62
N VAL A 244 17.20 12.58 6.56
CA VAL A 244 16.21 11.53 6.27
C VAL A 244 16.87 10.42 5.47
N ASN A 245 16.85 9.21 5.99
CA ASN A 245 17.42 8.06 5.30
C ASN A 245 16.68 7.78 3.98
N GLY A 246 17.42 7.72 2.89
CA GLY A 246 16.87 7.55 1.54
C GLY A 246 16.45 8.83 0.84
N ALA A 247 16.54 10.00 1.49
CA ALA A 247 16.36 11.29 0.84
C ALA A 247 17.55 11.64 -0.04
N GLU A 248 17.27 12.22 -1.20
CA GLU A 248 18.29 12.72 -2.15
C GLU A 248 18.42 14.24 -2.04
N LYS A 249 17.29 14.93 -1.92
CA LYS A 249 17.16 16.38 -1.82
C LYS A 249 15.96 16.76 -0.98
N TYR A 250 15.94 17.97 -0.50
CA TYR A 250 14.83 18.55 0.27
C TYR A 250 14.27 19.76 -0.45
N ARG A 251 12.97 19.95 -0.33
CA ARG A 251 12.26 21.16 -0.74
C ARG A 251 11.63 21.81 0.46
N VAL A 252 12.01 23.08 0.67
CA VAL A 252 11.53 23.90 1.78
C VAL A 252 10.36 24.74 1.32
N TYR A 253 9.37 24.87 2.19
CA TYR A 253 8.16 25.63 1.96
C TYR A 253 7.84 26.56 3.13
N VAL A 254 7.23 27.68 2.81
CA VAL A 254 6.54 28.55 3.76
C VAL A 254 5.05 28.57 3.45
N LYS A 255 4.21 28.67 4.47
CA LYS A 255 2.75 28.75 4.33
C LYS A 255 2.35 30.12 3.80
N ASN A 256 1.53 30.16 2.77
CA ASN A 256 0.95 31.35 2.19
C ASN A 256 -0.58 31.16 2.10
N GLY A 257 -1.29 31.72 3.06
CA GLY A 257 -2.73 31.48 3.22
C GLY A 257 -3.04 30.00 3.43
N LYS A 258 -3.84 29.40 2.54
CA LYS A 258 -4.19 27.97 2.56
C LYS A 258 -3.18 27.09 1.82
N SER A 259 -2.19 27.65 1.12
CA SER A 259 -1.23 26.93 0.27
C SER A 259 0.20 27.00 0.81
N TRP A 260 1.10 26.23 0.20
CA TRP A 260 2.52 26.20 0.50
C TRP A 260 3.32 26.80 -0.66
N LYS A 261 4.08 27.87 -0.41
CA LYS A 261 4.98 28.50 -1.37
C LYS A 261 6.37 27.86 -1.23
N LYS A 262 6.94 27.39 -2.35
CA LYS A 262 8.31 26.91 -2.40
C LYS A 262 9.28 28.05 -2.11
N LEU A 263 10.26 27.78 -1.26
CA LEU A 263 11.39 28.68 -1.00
C LEU A 263 12.64 28.19 -1.69
N ALA A 264 13.03 26.94 -1.49
CA ALA A 264 14.27 26.41 -2.01
C ALA A 264 14.24 24.90 -2.22
N ASP A 265 15.15 24.40 -3.06
CA ASP A 265 15.58 23.00 -3.14
C ASP A 265 17.03 22.92 -2.66
N THR A 266 17.33 22.00 -1.73
CA THR A 266 18.65 21.89 -1.09
C THR A 266 19.04 20.46 -0.78
N THR A 267 20.31 20.16 -0.69
CA THR A 267 20.87 18.92 -0.15
C THR A 267 21.23 19.06 1.33
N SER A 268 21.29 20.31 1.82
CA SER A 268 21.53 20.63 3.24
C SER A 268 20.34 20.21 4.09
N THR A 269 20.57 20.00 5.37
CA THR A 269 19.55 19.78 6.40
C THR A 269 19.18 21.06 7.14
N THR A 270 19.61 22.22 6.63
CA THR A 270 19.27 23.54 7.15
C THR A 270 18.89 24.48 6.02
N PHE A 271 18.06 25.46 6.33
CA PHE A 271 17.69 26.54 5.42
C PHE A 271 17.51 27.83 6.22
N ASN A 272 18.05 28.93 5.72
CA ASN A 272 17.88 30.24 6.30
C ASN A 272 17.02 31.13 5.39
N ASP A 273 15.81 31.46 5.86
CA ASP A 273 14.92 32.39 5.17
C ASP A 273 15.26 33.82 5.62
N LYS A 274 15.84 34.59 4.70
CA LYS A 274 16.17 36.02 4.89
C LYS A 274 15.04 36.95 4.42
N ASN A 275 13.97 36.42 3.83
CA ASN A 275 12.84 37.19 3.30
C ASN A 275 11.69 37.26 4.31
N VAL A 276 12.01 37.57 5.55
CA VAL A 276 11.06 37.67 6.65
C VAL A 276 10.97 39.09 7.16
N SER A 277 9.83 39.45 7.75
CA SER A 277 9.58 40.79 8.33
C SER A 277 9.27 40.66 9.80
N ALA A 278 9.76 41.60 10.59
CA ALA A 278 9.47 41.68 12.01
C ALA A 278 7.96 41.68 12.31
N LYS A 279 7.56 41.16 13.44
CA LYS A 279 6.16 41.04 13.94
C LYS A 279 5.30 40.08 13.08
N LYS A 280 5.85 39.45 12.03
CA LYS A 280 5.09 38.49 11.19
C LYS A 280 5.38 37.05 11.61
N THR A 281 4.32 36.26 11.49
CA THR A 281 4.38 34.80 11.79
C THR A 281 4.52 34.04 10.49
N TYR A 282 5.45 33.07 10.50
CA TYR A 282 5.75 32.20 9.37
C TYR A 282 5.61 30.73 9.80
N THR A 283 5.08 29.91 8.92
CA THR A 283 4.97 28.47 9.16
C THR A 283 5.74 27.74 8.05
N TYR A 284 6.66 26.90 8.43
CA TYR A 284 7.54 26.17 7.51
C TYR A 284 7.25 24.68 7.51
N THR A 285 7.51 24.06 6.38
CA THR A 285 7.55 22.60 6.24
C THR A 285 8.61 22.20 5.22
N VAL A 286 9.04 20.95 5.31
CA VAL A 286 10.05 20.39 4.42
C VAL A 286 9.55 19.08 3.84
N ARG A 287 9.92 18.80 2.60
CA ARG A 287 9.57 17.56 1.90
C ARG A 287 10.77 17.01 1.15
N CYS A 288 10.95 15.69 1.12
CA CYS A 288 11.98 15.09 0.28
C CYS A 288 11.54 15.06 -1.17
N ILE A 289 12.49 15.30 -2.07
CA ILE A 289 12.35 15.24 -3.52
C ILE A 289 13.48 14.38 -4.10
N ASN A 290 13.30 13.91 -5.33
CA ASN A 290 14.37 13.23 -6.05
C ASN A 290 15.47 14.25 -6.49
N SER A 291 16.61 13.73 -6.95
CA SER A 291 17.76 14.52 -7.39
C SER A 291 17.43 15.54 -8.48
N SER A 292 16.56 15.16 -9.43
CA SER A 292 16.08 16.05 -10.52
C SER A 292 15.07 17.09 -10.06
N ALA A 293 14.65 17.08 -8.79
CA ALA A 293 13.67 17.99 -8.18
C ALA A 293 12.29 18.03 -8.87
N ASN A 294 11.95 17.01 -9.66
CA ASN A 294 10.67 16.91 -10.39
C ASN A 294 9.64 15.99 -9.73
N LYS A 295 10.02 15.26 -8.68
CA LYS A 295 9.16 14.30 -8.00
C LYS A 295 9.33 14.36 -6.49
N PHE A 296 8.20 14.32 -5.76
CA PHE A 296 8.20 14.12 -4.32
C PHE A 296 8.46 12.65 -3.98
N THR A 297 9.38 12.42 -3.05
CA THR A 297 9.72 11.08 -2.56
C THR A 297 9.20 10.80 -1.16
N SER A 298 8.81 11.85 -0.40
CA SER A 298 8.21 11.71 0.93
C SER A 298 6.85 12.42 1.04
N GLY A 299 6.13 12.15 2.13
CA GLY A 299 5.11 13.05 2.66
C GLY A 299 5.75 14.33 3.24
N TYR A 300 4.96 15.11 3.96
CA TYR A 300 5.39 16.30 4.69
C TYR A 300 4.52 16.51 5.92
N ASP A 301 4.99 17.28 6.89
CA ASP A 301 4.17 17.74 8.00
C ASP A 301 3.25 18.87 7.53
N SER A 302 1.95 18.59 7.43
CA SER A 302 0.95 19.56 6.97
C SER A 302 0.64 20.66 8.00
N LYS A 303 0.98 20.45 9.27
CA LYS A 303 0.88 21.49 10.31
C LYS A 303 2.04 22.46 10.16
N GLY A 304 3.23 21.95 9.90
CA GLY A 304 4.47 22.72 9.84
C GLY A 304 4.92 23.20 11.23
N VAL A 305 6.01 23.94 11.23
CA VAL A 305 6.53 24.62 12.42
C VAL A 305 6.33 26.12 12.26
N THR A 306 5.72 26.75 13.26
CA THR A 306 5.34 28.17 13.23
C THR A 306 6.25 28.96 14.15
N VAL A 307 6.77 30.09 13.63
CA VAL A 307 7.62 31.03 14.35
C VAL A 307 7.17 32.46 14.10
N THR A 308 7.36 33.34 15.08
CA THR A 308 7.11 34.78 14.96
C THR A 308 8.45 35.50 14.96
N VAL A 309 8.66 36.35 13.96
CA VAL A 309 9.91 37.12 13.82
C VAL A 309 9.89 38.30 14.80
N PRO A 310 10.89 38.43 15.70
CA PRO A 310 10.97 39.52 16.64
C PRO A 310 11.23 40.86 15.94
N VAL A 311 11.05 41.93 16.68
CA VAL A 311 11.44 43.26 16.22
C VAL A 311 12.95 43.41 16.25
N ASN A 312 13.52 44.23 15.38
CA ASN A 312 14.91 44.59 15.47
C ASN A 312 15.15 45.44 16.74
N PRO A 313 15.89 44.95 17.70
CA PRO A 313 16.13 45.70 18.94
C PRO A 313 16.86 47.02 18.71
N THR A 314 17.53 47.19 17.57
CA THR A 314 18.28 48.42 17.26
C THR A 314 17.49 49.46 16.43
N GLN A 315 16.38 49.03 15.76
CA GLN A 315 15.62 49.91 14.85
C GLN A 315 14.71 50.89 15.58
N ASP A 316 14.29 50.56 16.81
CA ASP A 316 13.46 51.50 17.62
C ASP A 316 14.27 52.51 18.46
N ILE A 317 15.61 52.41 18.40
CA ILE A 317 16.51 53.36 19.00
C ILE A 317 16.88 54.45 17.96
N LYS A 318 15.90 55.02 17.28
CA LYS A 318 16.08 56.30 16.65
C LYS A 318 15.84 57.37 17.71
N ILE A 319 16.92 57.75 18.39
CA ILE A 319 16.99 59.04 19.07
C ILE A 319 16.87 60.09 17.97
N GLY A 320 15.82 60.90 18.01
CA GLY A 320 15.52 61.82 16.94
C GLY A 320 16.65 62.73 16.56
N ASP A 321 16.65 63.14 15.30
CA ASP A 321 17.69 63.90 14.59
C ASP A 321 17.90 65.35 15.10
N ASN A 322 17.53 65.65 16.34
CA ASN A 322 17.71 66.98 16.91
C ASN A 322 18.78 66.95 18.03
N TYR A 323 19.98 66.59 17.66
CA TYR A 323 21.17 66.93 18.47
C TYR A 323 21.82 68.18 17.86
N GLU A 324 21.23 69.34 18.14
CA GLU A 324 22.00 70.54 17.97
C GLU A 324 23.05 70.65 19.06
N ASN A 325 24.27 70.98 18.67
CA ASN A 325 25.53 71.01 19.37
C ASN A 325 25.58 72.00 20.58
N ARG A 326 24.52 72.16 21.37
CA ARG A 326 24.40 73.11 22.46
C ARG A 326 23.94 72.55 23.80
N GLY A 327 24.08 71.27 24.05
CA GLY A 327 23.93 70.70 25.38
C GLY A 327 22.49 70.77 25.97
N VAL A 328 21.46 70.99 25.18
CA VAL A 328 20.09 70.94 25.63
C VAL A 328 19.41 69.71 25.05
N VAL A 329 19.14 68.71 25.91
CA VAL A 329 18.36 67.53 25.54
C VAL A 329 16.90 67.96 25.37
N THR A 330 16.43 68.09 24.16
CA THR A 330 15.06 68.48 23.85
C THR A 330 14.04 67.33 23.84
N GLY A 331 14.43 66.15 24.27
CA GLY A 331 13.53 65.02 24.45
C GLY A 331 14.24 63.79 25.03
N ILE A 332 13.70 63.29 26.13
CA ILE A 332 14.15 62.02 26.74
C ILE A 332 13.20 60.95 26.25
N ARG A 333 13.74 59.88 25.68
CA ARG A 333 12.98 58.67 25.37
C ARG A 333 13.38 57.60 26.40
N TYR A 334 12.38 56.98 26.96
CA TYR A 334 12.56 55.93 27.96
C TYR A 334 12.35 54.56 27.29
N TYR A 335 13.23 53.62 27.67
CA TYR A 335 13.18 52.27 27.20
C TYR A 335 13.26 51.32 28.39
N LYS A 336 12.32 50.36 28.42
CA LYS A 336 12.40 49.27 29.36
C LYS A 336 13.28 48.21 28.73
N LYS A 337 14.32 47.79 29.44
CA LYS A 337 15.13 46.65 29.03
C LYS A 337 14.40 45.39 29.45
N HIS A 338 14.14 44.55 28.49
CA HIS A 338 13.75 43.17 28.72
C HIS A 338 15.02 42.30 28.59
N ASP A 339 15.38 41.60 29.67
CA ASP A 339 16.50 40.69 29.64
C ASP A 339 16.14 39.46 28.85
N GLU A 340 17.16 38.79 28.35
CA GLU A 340 17.01 37.50 27.70
C GLU A 340 16.35 36.52 28.66
N VAL A 341 15.32 35.82 28.21
CA VAL A 341 14.66 34.78 28.99
C VAL A 341 15.04 33.44 28.38
N THR A 342 15.80 32.70 29.14
CA THR A 342 16.19 31.34 28.84
C THR A 342 15.43 30.40 29.75
N ILE A 343 14.95 29.30 29.20
CA ILE A 343 14.44 28.16 29.96
C ILE A 343 15.49 27.08 29.91
N HIS A 344 15.91 26.65 31.09
CA HIS A 344 16.79 25.51 31.24
C HIS A 344 15.95 24.25 31.29
N HIS A 345 16.10 23.41 30.28
CA HIS A 345 15.46 22.09 30.21
C HIS A 345 16.43 21.09 30.84
N TYR A 346 16.05 20.58 32.01
CA TYR A 346 16.80 19.53 32.66
C TYR A 346 16.58 18.20 31.95
N SER A 347 17.58 17.36 31.96
CA SER A 347 17.41 16.00 31.47
C SER A 347 16.33 15.30 32.29
N GLU A 348 15.33 14.80 31.62
CA GLU A 348 14.26 14.04 32.24
C GLU A 348 14.07 12.72 31.50
N TRP A 349 13.58 11.73 32.22
CA TRP A 349 13.23 10.45 31.62
C TRP A 349 11.89 10.57 30.92
N VAL A 350 11.91 10.54 29.59
CA VAL A 350 10.70 10.47 28.78
C VAL A 350 10.32 9.00 28.63
N SER A 351 9.33 8.57 29.37
CA SER A 351 8.74 7.25 29.20
C SER A 351 8.00 7.19 27.87
N THR A 352 8.36 6.21 27.08
CA THR A 352 7.61 5.88 25.87
C THR A 352 6.98 4.51 26.07
N THR A 353 5.67 4.45 25.98
CA THR A 353 4.95 3.19 25.89
C THR A 353 4.66 2.91 24.42
N ARG A 354 5.04 1.73 23.96
CA ARG A 354 4.65 1.27 22.61
C ARG A 354 4.01 -0.09 22.74
N GLU A 355 2.98 -0.30 21.93
CA GLU A 355 2.41 -1.62 21.77
C GLU A 355 3.28 -2.44 20.81
N GLU A 356 3.87 -3.49 21.34
CA GLU A 356 4.55 -4.48 20.51
C GLU A 356 3.65 -5.70 20.32
N PRO A 357 3.53 -6.20 19.10
CA PRO A 357 2.79 -7.42 18.87
C PRO A 357 3.50 -8.60 19.56
N VAL A 358 2.74 -9.34 20.34
CA VAL A 358 3.20 -10.60 20.93
C VAL A 358 2.89 -11.71 19.93
N PHE A 359 3.94 -12.40 19.52
CA PHE A 359 3.83 -13.53 18.62
C PHE A 359 4.03 -14.83 19.41
N SER A 360 3.15 -15.79 19.15
CA SER A 360 3.36 -17.17 19.56
C SER A 360 3.77 -17.94 18.31
N SER A 361 4.91 -18.60 18.36
CA SER A 361 5.28 -19.57 17.33
C SER A 361 4.59 -20.89 17.64
N GLY A 362 4.02 -21.48 16.64
CA GLY A 362 3.38 -22.79 16.69
C GLY A 362 3.51 -23.45 15.35
N TYR A 363 3.10 -24.70 15.29
CA TYR A 363 3.06 -25.41 14.03
C TYR A 363 1.61 -25.55 13.58
N ILE A 364 1.34 -25.33 12.32
CA ILE A 364 0.11 -25.73 11.67
C ILE A 364 0.44 -26.83 10.66
N ASN A 365 -0.48 -27.77 10.50
CA ASN A 365 -0.33 -28.78 9.48
C ASN A 365 -0.84 -28.22 8.14
N VAL A 366 -0.10 -28.45 7.09
CA VAL A 366 -0.46 -28.05 5.73
C VAL A 366 -0.60 -29.29 4.89
N CYS A 367 -1.76 -29.47 4.27
CA CYS A 367 -1.99 -30.59 3.37
C CYS A 367 -1.10 -30.48 2.13
N ASN A 368 -0.35 -31.53 1.83
CA ASN A 368 0.55 -31.58 0.67
C ASN A 368 -0.20 -31.57 -0.67
N ASN A 369 -1.46 -32.05 -0.67
CA ASN A 369 -2.23 -32.18 -1.90
C ASN A 369 -2.95 -30.89 -2.31
N CYS A 370 -3.55 -30.17 -1.34
CA CYS A 370 -4.35 -28.98 -1.63
C CYS A 370 -3.78 -27.69 -1.04
N GLY A 371 -2.77 -27.78 -0.15
CA GLY A 371 -2.16 -26.63 0.49
C GLY A 371 -3.05 -25.96 1.54
N GLN A 372 -4.08 -26.64 2.03
CA GLN A 372 -4.95 -26.11 3.08
C GLN A 372 -4.21 -26.12 4.41
N GLU A 373 -4.26 -25.00 5.11
CA GLU A 373 -3.75 -24.85 6.48
C GLU A 373 -4.79 -25.42 7.47
N LEU A 374 -4.35 -26.31 8.34
CA LEU A 374 -5.17 -27.03 9.31
C LEU A 374 -4.69 -26.65 10.71
N ALA A 375 -5.45 -25.79 11.36
CA ALA A 375 -5.00 -25.09 12.58
C ALA A 375 -5.05 -25.97 13.84
N ASP A 376 -5.82 -27.04 13.82
CA ASP A 376 -5.98 -27.94 14.97
C ASP A 376 -6.15 -29.41 14.53
N SER A 377 -6.11 -30.32 15.50
CA SER A 377 -6.23 -31.76 15.25
C SER A 377 -7.58 -32.17 14.68
N HIS A 378 -8.65 -31.44 14.99
CA HIS A 378 -9.98 -31.74 14.48
C HIS A 378 -10.11 -31.37 13.00
N GLN A 379 -9.59 -30.21 12.61
CA GLN A 379 -9.53 -29.79 11.21
C GLN A 379 -8.64 -30.73 10.40
N LEU A 380 -7.56 -31.22 10.99
CA LEU A 380 -6.68 -32.20 10.35
C LEU A 380 -7.42 -33.52 10.11
N GLU A 381 -8.10 -34.02 11.11
CA GLU A 381 -8.86 -35.29 11.03
C GLU A 381 -10.00 -35.18 10.01
N GLU A 382 -10.80 -34.13 10.05
CA GLU A 382 -11.88 -33.89 9.09
C GLU A 382 -11.36 -33.75 7.65
N HIS A 383 -10.23 -33.04 7.49
CA HIS A 383 -9.64 -32.87 6.17
C HIS A 383 -9.05 -34.18 5.61
N MET A 384 -8.40 -34.97 6.45
CA MET A 384 -7.88 -36.28 6.06
C MET A 384 -9.01 -37.27 5.71
N LEU A 385 -10.13 -37.22 6.45
CA LEU A 385 -11.33 -38.01 6.13
C LEU A 385 -11.95 -37.56 4.81
N TRP A 386 -11.91 -36.26 4.51
CA TRP A 386 -12.37 -35.71 3.24
C TRP A 386 -11.47 -36.15 2.07
N GLU A 387 -10.14 -36.12 2.24
CA GLU A 387 -9.16 -36.57 1.25
C GLU A 387 -9.39 -38.07 0.90
N VAL A 388 -9.62 -38.89 1.89
CA VAL A 388 -9.91 -40.36 1.69
C VAL A 388 -11.22 -40.56 0.93
N ARG A 389 -12.26 -39.74 1.18
CA ARG A 389 -13.58 -39.88 0.56
C ARG A 389 -13.63 -39.33 -0.88
N GLU A 390 -12.93 -38.24 -1.15
CA GLU A 390 -13.07 -37.52 -2.41
C GLU A 390 -11.92 -37.69 -3.38
N ASN A 391 -10.73 -38.13 -2.93
CA ASN A 391 -9.51 -38.24 -3.73
C ASN A 391 -8.90 -39.64 -3.82
N ASP A 392 -9.56 -40.64 -3.23
CA ASP A 392 -9.15 -42.06 -3.31
C ASP A 392 -7.73 -42.36 -2.77
N GLY A 393 -7.25 -41.59 -1.80
CA GLY A 393 -5.94 -41.80 -1.21
C GLY A 393 -5.75 -41.07 0.12
N TRP A 394 -4.86 -41.56 0.95
CA TRP A 394 -4.46 -40.88 2.18
C TRP A 394 -3.70 -39.61 1.83
N GLY A 395 -4.21 -38.49 2.27
CA GLY A 395 -3.50 -37.21 2.22
C GLY A 395 -2.25 -37.28 3.10
N SER A 396 -1.18 -36.65 2.66
CA SER A 396 -0.02 -36.38 3.51
C SER A 396 0.00 -34.90 3.90
N TYR A 397 0.58 -34.62 5.05
CA TYR A 397 0.73 -33.23 5.52
C TYR A 397 2.15 -33.01 6.05
N HIS A 398 2.55 -31.76 6.11
CA HIS A 398 3.78 -31.32 6.76
C HIS A 398 3.50 -30.21 7.74
N ALA A 399 4.25 -30.17 8.82
CA ALA A 399 4.15 -29.12 9.81
C ALA A 399 4.91 -27.88 9.33
N VAL A 400 4.24 -26.73 9.32
CA VAL A 400 4.83 -25.44 9.02
C VAL A 400 4.85 -24.61 10.29
N GLU A 401 6.03 -24.12 10.64
CA GLU A 401 6.14 -23.18 11.75
C GLU A 401 5.47 -21.86 11.36
N VAL A 402 4.46 -21.48 12.10
CA VAL A 402 3.75 -20.21 11.92
C VAL A 402 3.89 -19.37 13.16
N THR A 403 4.14 -18.11 12.97
CA THR A 403 4.14 -17.12 14.03
C THR A 403 2.84 -16.33 13.94
N LYS A 404 1.97 -16.54 14.91
CA LYS A 404 0.68 -15.84 14.98
C LYS A 404 0.76 -14.74 16.02
N GLN A 405 0.31 -13.56 15.66
CA GLN A 405 0.11 -12.52 16.66
C GLN A 405 -1.06 -12.93 17.57
N VAL A 406 -0.75 -13.16 18.85
CA VAL A 406 -1.73 -13.59 19.86
C VAL A 406 -2.23 -12.45 20.72
N GLY A 407 -1.60 -11.29 20.62
CA GLY A 407 -1.97 -10.09 21.35
C GLY A 407 -1.00 -8.95 21.09
N THR A 408 -1.12 -7.93 21.90
CA THR A 408 -0.14 -6.85 22.03
C THR A 408 0.29 -6.77 23.48
N LYS A 409 1.56 -6.49 23.73
CA LYS A 409 2.08 -6.14 25.05
C LYS A 409 2.49 -4.69 25.02
N ILE A 410 2.30 -4.01 26.11
CA ILE A 410 2.85 -2.68 26.32
C ILE A 410 4.31 -2.88 26.72
N VAL A 411 5.23 -2.33 25.92
CA VAL A 411 6.65 -2.28 26.27
C VAL A 411 6.92 -0.87 26.75
N GLU A 412 7.29 -0.81 28.02
CA GLU A 412 7.78 0.42 28.61
C GLU A 412 9.25 0.59 28.19
N GLY A 413 9.49 1.66 27.53
CA GLY A 413 10.82 2.13 27.17
C GLY A 413 10.93 3.59 27.53
N GLY A 414 12.03 4.18 27.23
CA GLY A 414 12.23 5.59 27.40
C GLY A 414 13.66 5.99 27.04
N HIS A 415 13.90 7.24 27.07
CA HIS A 415 15.22 7.81 26.88
C HIS A 415 15.34 9.06 27.75
N TRP A 416 16.55 9.38 28.14
CA TRP A 416 16.85 10.65 28.77
C TRP A 416 16.88 11.72 27.69
N THR A 417 16.22 12.85 27.97
CA THR A 417 16.39 14.05 27.17
C THR A 417 17.76 14.67 27.50
N GLU A 418 18.38 15.27 26.51
CA GLU A 418 19.59 16.06 26.76
C GLU A 418 19.19 17.34 27.49
N GLU A 419 20.05 17.75 28.44
CA GLU A 419 19.95 19.03 29.12
C GLU A 419 20.31 20.13 28.12
N TRP A 420 19.44 21.13 27.98
CA TRP A 420 19.66 22.21 27.03
C TRP A 420 18.97 23.50 27.47
N GLU A 421 19.49 24.62 27.01
CA GLU A 421 18.87 25.92 27.24
C GLU A 421 18.11 26.37 26.00
N GLU A 422 16.90 26.80 26.19
CA GLU A 422 16.07 27.43 25.18
C GLU A 422 15.91 28.92 25.48
N THR A 423 16.43 29.77 24.60
CA THR A 423 16.17 31.20 24.68
C THR A 423 14.79 31.47 24.07
N ILE A 424 13.80 31.74 24.93
CA ILE A 424 12.42 32.08 24.50
C ILE A 424 12.26 33.54 24.13
N SER A 425 13.10 34.42 24.66
CA SER A 425 13.19 35.78 24.17
C SER A 425 14.61 36.32 24.31
N HIS A 426 15.11 36.93 23.25
CA HIS A 426 16.37 37.66 23.35
C HIS A 426 16.15 39.01 24.06
N ALA A 427 17.16 39.51 24.76
CA ALA A 427 17.12 40.82 25.37
C ALA A 427 16.71 41.90 24.34
N TYR A 428 15.78 42.70 24.68
CA TYR A 428 15.31 43.81 23.83
C TYR A 428 14.90 45.05 24.67
N TYR A 429 14.79 46.18 24.01
CA TYR A 429 14.33 47.42 24.63
C TYR A 429 12.96 47.79 24.11
N GLU A 430 12.02 47.94 25.02
CA GLU A 430 10.69 48.42 24.72
C GLU A 430 10.57 49.92 25.04
N LYS A 431 10.05 50.69 24.08
CA LYS A 431 9.79 52.10 24.30
C LYS A 431 8.58 52.26 25.21
N VAL A 432 8.78 52.94 26.34
CA VAL A 432 7.73 53.17 27.34
C VAL A 432 7.48 54.64 27.53
N SER A 433 6.31 55.02 28.08
CA SER A 433 6.04 56.41 28.45
C SER A 433 6.70 56.79 29.77
N ALA A 434 6.94 58.06 29.96
CA ALA A 434 7.57 58.56 31.18
C ALA A 434 6.73 58.29 32.47
N ASN A 435 5.47 57.88 32.28
CA ASN A 435 4.53 57.67 33.41
C ASN A 435 4.42 56.19 33.82
N ASP A 436 5.15 55.30 33.15
CA ASP A 436 5.14 53.90 33.48
C ASP A 436 6.10 53.69 34.67
N ASP A 437 5.64 53.02 35.70
CA ASP A 437 6.37 52.75 36.95
C ASP A 437 7.37 51.58 36.77
N TRP A 438 8.41 51.81 35.96
CA TRP A 438 9.40 50.81 35.61
C TRP A 438 10.82 51.32 35.93
N ASP A 439 11.74 50.37 36.13
CA ASP A 439 13.17 50.65 36.17
C ASP A 439 13.67 51.15 34.81
N LEU A 440 13.58 52.41 34.57
CA LEU A 440 13.95 53.07 33.32
C LEU A 440 15.45 53.31 33.27
N LYS A 441 16.13 52.73 32.28
CA LYS A 441 17.52 53.07 31.98
C LYS A 441 17.57 54.10 30.87
N GLN A 442 18.26 55.18 31.09
CA GLN A 442 18.55 56.20 30.10
C GLN A 442 19.66 55.61 29.16
N ILE A 443 19.40 55.64 27.86
CA ILE A 443 20.32 55.12 26.83
C ILE A 443 20.81 56.31 26.00
N ASP A 444 22.14 56.42 25.84
CA ASP A 444 22.72 57.41 24.94
C ASP A 444 22.47 57.05 23.46
N TRP A 445 22.69 57.99 22.56
CA TRP A 445 22.51 57.82 21.13
C TRP A 445 23.37 56.72 20.49
N LYS A 446 24.39 56.22 21.20
CA LYS A 446 25.23 55.06 20.81
C LYS A 446 24.77 53.76 21.44
N GLY A 447 23.65 53.78 22.15
CA GLY A 447 23.11 52.57 22.82
C GLY A 447 23.82 52.16 24.09
N LYS A 448 24.72 53.01 24.64
CA LYS A 448 25.37 52.81 25.91
C LYS A 448 24.50 53.27 27.06
N SER A 449 24.38 52.50 28.12
CA SER A 449 23.73 52.95 29.36
C SER A 449 24.52 54.09 29.95
N MET A 450 23.88 55.23 30.20
CA MET A 450 24.52 56.31 30.92
C MET A 450 24.58 55.95 32.42
N SER A 451 25.80 55.85 32.96
CA SER A 451 25.98 55.72 34.40
C SER A 451 25.66 57.05 35.09
N GLY A 452 24.50 57.11 35.66
CA GLY A 452 24.06 58.25 36.46
C GLY A 452 22.60 58.07 36.81
N THR A 453 22.29 57.92 38.05
CA THR A 453 20.98 58.10 38.63
C THR A 453 20.58 59.54 38.44
N SER A 454 19.93 59.86 37.31
CA SER A 454 19.16 61.10 37.27
C SER A 454 17.89 60.84 38.08
N ASN A 455 17.81 61.46 39.24
CA ASN A 455 16.55 61.59 39.96
C ASN A 455 15.55 62.23 39.01
N ILE A 456 14.69 61.44 38.45
CA ILE A 456 13.53 61.94 37.73
C ILE A 456 12.59 62.41 38.82
N HIS A 457 12.66 63.71 39.13
CA HIS A 457 11.60 64.36 39.89
C HIS A 457 10.35 64.33 38.99
N ARG A 458 9.30 63.84 39.58
CA ARG A 458 7.93 63.84 39.00
C ARG A 458 7.47 65.22 38.63
#